data_dbcd440ac04f2d0427221ceae65a0a33
#
_entry.id   dbcd440ac04f2d0427221ceae65a0a33
#
_cell.length_a   1.000
_cell.length_b   1.000
_cell.length_c   1.000
_cell.angle_alpha   90.00
_cell.angle_beta   90.00
_cell.angle_gamma   90.00
#
_symmetry.space_group_name_H-M   'P 1'
#
loop_
_entity.id
_entity.type
_entity.pdbx_description
1 polymer ?
#
loop_
_entity_poly.entity_id
_entity_poly.type
_entity_poly.pdbx_seq_one_letter_code
_entity_poly.pdbx_strand_id
1 'polypeptide(L)'
;MGLRIHECFRIDTAAAERALRENALTVKGKGDKVRIVPIEDKRILMMLRKLLARTERGHKLLVPDDVPTDRAINALELFIYRYRNEVSDEGSDRRLTFHGLRHTYAAEQYTKLTEVGMSVIDSHYAISRLLGHERADVTNIYLASGRKQGRDGE
;
A
#
# COMPACT_ATOMS: atom_id res chain seq x y z
N MET A 1 -2.27 0.29 -3.83
CA MET A 1 -2.67 -0.92 -3.06
C MET A 1 -2.61 -0.75 -1.53
N GLY A 2 -2.00 0.25 -0.97
CA GLY A 2 -2.01 0.52 0.48
C GLY A 2 -1.48 -0.60 1.39
N LEU A 3 -0.58 -1.43 0.90
CA LEU A 3 0.03 -2.51 1.68
C LEU A 3 0.96 -1.98 2.77
N ARG A 4 1.13 -2.71 3.85
CA ARG A 4 2.22 -2.48 4.80
C ARG A 4 3.54 -2.96 4.20
N ILE A 5 4.67 -2.36 4.57
CA ILE A 5 5.97 -2.70 4.00
C ILE A 5 6.26 -4.21 4.12
N HIS A 6 6.08 -4.79 5.29
CA HIS A 6 6.31 -6.23 5.50
C HIS A 6 5.32 -7.13 4.74
N GLU A 7 4.14 -6.63 4.36
CA GLU A 7 3.19 -7.37 3.52
C GLU A 7 3.73 -7.47 2.08
N CYS A 8 4.33 -6.39 1.57
CA CYS A 8 4.98 -6.40 0.25
C CYS A 8 6.12 -7.41 0.19
N PHE A 9 6.97 -7.44 1.24
CA PHE A 9 8.14 -8.32 1.30
C PHE A 9 7.80 -9.78 1.62
N ARG A 10 6.52 -10.11 1.86
CA ARG A 10 6.04 -11.50 2.03
C ARG A 10 5.45 -12.10 0.76
N ILE A 11 5.30 -11.31 -0.31
CA ILE A 11 4.75 -11.80 -1.57
C ILE A 11 5.77 -12.76 -2.19
N ASP A 12 5.38 -14.02 -2.29
CA ASP A 12 6.10 -15.07 -2.98
C ASP A 12 5.53 -15.32 -4.38
N THR A 13 6.16 -16.22 -5.13
CA THR A 13 5.72 -16.58 -6.49
C THR A 13 4.30 -17.12 -6.52
N ALA A 14 3.89 -17.93 -5.54
CA ALA A 14 2.54 -18.50 -5.49
C ALA A 14 1.47 -17.43 -5.25
N ALA A 15 1.75 -16.48 -4.34
CA ALA A 15 0.87 -15.33 -4.09
C ALA A 15 0.75 -14.43 -5.31
N ALA A 16 1.85 -14.19 -6.02
CA ALA A 16 1.86 -13.39 -7.24
C ALA A 16 1.12 -14.06 -8.41
N GLU A 17 1.31 -15.35 -8.62
CA GLU A 17 0.55 -16.12 -9.62
C GLU A 17 -0.95 -16.06 -9.36
N ARG A 18 -1.35 -16.22 -8.09
CA ARG A 18 -2.75 -16.08 -7.68
C ARG A 18 -3.26 -14.67 -7.95
N ALA A 19 -2.49 -13.66 -7.56
CA ALA A 19 -2.86 -12.26 -7.74
C ALA A 19 -3.06 -11.90 -9.23
N LEU A 20 -2.27 -12.48 -10.14
CA LEU A 20 -2.43 -12.30 -11.58
C LEU A 20 -3.68 -12.96 -12.15
N ARG A 21 -4.14 -14.09 -11.57
CA ARG A 21 -5.39 -14.76 -11.98
C ARG A 21 -6.64 -14.04 -11.45
N GLU A 22 -6.57 -13.58 -10.21
CA GLU A 22 -7.72 -13.02 -9.47
C GLU A 22 -7.84 -11.50 -9.62
N ASN A 23 -6.83 -10.82 -10.20
CA ASN A 23 -6.68 -9.36 -10.16
C ASN A 23 -6.79 -8.80 -8.74
N ALA A 24 -6.37 -9.57 -7.75
CA ALA A 24 -6.41 -9.22 -6.34
C ALA A 24 -5.31 -9.93 -5.57
N LEU A 25 -4.75 -9.27 -4.57
CA LEU A 25 -3.74 -9.84 -3.69
C LEU A 25 -4.36 -10.26 -2.38
N THR A 26 -4.22 -11.53 -2.03
CA THR A 26 -4.58 -12.04 -0.70
C THR A 26 -3.44 -11.71 0.27
N VAL A 27 -3.73 -10.93 1.30
CA VAL A 27 -2.75 -10.44 2.27
C VAL A 27 -3.06 -10.97 3.65
N LYS A 28 -2.06 -11.56 4.31
CA LYS A 28 -2.13 -11.98 5.70
C LYS A 28 -1.55 -10.89 6.60
N GLY A 29 -2.39 -10.26 7.39
CA GLY A 29 -2.04 -9.17 8.30
C GLY A 29 -1.65 -9.64 9.70
N LYS A 30 -1.62 -8.72 10.66
CA LYS A 30 -1.41 -9.01 12.09
C LYS A 30 -2.55 -9.89 12.63
N GLY A 31 -2.22 -10.89 13.44
CA GLY A 31 -3.19 -11.83 14.01
C GLY A 31 -3.80 -12.78 12.99
N ASP A 32 -3.03 -13.13 11.94
CA ASP A 32 -3.43 -14.07 10.88
C ASP A 32 -4.68 -13.69 10.08
N LYS A 33 -5.14 -12.45 10.23
CA LYS A 33 -6.30 -11.94 9.48
C LYS A 33 -5.98 -11.82 8.00
N VAL A 34 -6.81 -12.42 7.19
CA VAL A 34 -6.69 -12.39 5.72
C VAL A 34 -7.61 -11.32 5.17
N ARG A 35 -7.09 -10.51 4.25
CA ARG A 35 -7.87 -9.59 3.42
C ARG A 35 -7.51 -9.71 1.96
N ILE A 36 -8.47 -9.36 1.12
CA ILE A 36 -8.29 -9.30 -0.33
C ILE A 36 -8.13 -7.84 -0.73
N VAL A 37 -7.05 -7.51 -1.43
CA VAL A 37 -6.73 -6.17 -1.93
C VAL A 37 -6.84 -6.19 -3.45
N PRO A 38 -7.83 -5.51 -4.05
CA PRO A 38 -7.99 -5.44 -5.50
C PRO A 38 -6.76 -4.78 -6.16
N ILE A 39 -6.41 -5.25 -7.34
CA ILE A 39 -5.36 -4.66 -8.17
C ILE A 39 -6.02 -3.93 -9.33
N GLU A 40 -6.30 -2.65 -9.15
CA GLU A 40 -6.93 -1.79 -10.17
C GLU A 40 -5.91 -1.28 -11.20
N ASP A 41 -4.67 -1.06 -10.77
CA ASP A 41 -3.62 -0.54 -11.63
C ASP A 41 -2.90 -1.64 -12.41
N LYS A 42 -3.08 -1.63 -13.73
CA LYS A 42 -2.44 -2.58 -14.66
C LYS A 42 -0.90 -2.58 -14.55
N ARG A 43 -0.28 -1.46 -14.14
CA ARG A 43 1.17 -1.38 -13.94
C ARG A 43 1.65 -2.35 -12.85
N ILE A 44 0.84 -2.55 -11.81
CA ILE A 44 1.14 -3.51 -10.74
C ILE A 44 1.12 -4.94 -11.27
N LEU A 45 0.12 -5.30 -12.10
CA LEU A 45 0.06 -6.62 -12.73
C LEU A 45 1.27 -6.85 -13.66
N MET A 46 1.67 -5.83 -14.42
CA MET A 46 2.86 -5.90 -15.26
C MET A 46 4.14 -6.09 -14.43
N MET A 47 4.26 -5.37 -13.32
CA MET A 47 5.38 -5.50 -12.38
C MET A 47 5.44 -6.91 -11.79
N LEU A 48 4.32 -7.46 -11.32
CA LEU A 48 4.25 -8.82 -10.80
C LEU A 48 4.68 -9.86 -11.84
N ARG A 49 4.25 -9.73 -13.10
CA ARG A 49 4.70 -10.61 -14.20
C ARG A 49 6.22 -10.53 -14.42
N LYS A 50 6.79 -9.31 -14.43
CA LYS A 50 8.24 -9.12 -14.58
C LYS A 50 9.03 -9.73 -13.43
N LEU A 51 8.55 -9.59 -12.20
CA LEU A 51 9.19 -10.18 -11.03
C LEU A 51 9.10 -11.70 -11.05
N LEU A 52 7.93 -12.26 -11.36
CA LEU A 52 7.74 -13.71 -11.49
C LEU A 52 8.69 -14.33 -12.50
N ALA A 53 8.91 -13.67 -13.64
CA ALA A 53 9.81 -14.17 -14.68
C ALA A 53 11.29 -14.25 -14.25
N ARG A 54 11.66 -13.62 -13.12
CA ARG A 54 13.03 -13.54 -12.61
C ARG A 54 13.21 -14.24 -11.27
N THR A 55 12.14 -14.73 -10.67
CA THR A 55 12.14 -15.31 -9.32
C THR A 55 11.89 -16.80 -9.41
N GLU A 56 12.72 -17.59 -8.78
CA GLU A 56 12.55 -19.04 -8.69
C GLU A 56 11.29 -19.38 -7.89
N ARG A 57 10.67 -20.49 -8.29
CA ARG A 57 9.42 -20.94 -7.66
C ARG A 57 9.61 -21.18 -6.16
N GLY A 58 8.69 -20.66 -5.36
CA GLY A 58 8.72 -20.77 -3.89
C GLY A 58 9.45 -19.60 -3.21
N HIS A 59 10.14 -18.75 -3.97
CA HIS A 59 10.91 -17.64 -3.41
C HIS A 59 10.07 -16.35 -3.35
N LYS A 60 10.51 -15.40 -2.51
CA LYS A 60 9.87 -14.08 -2.38
C LYS A 60 10.27 -13.19 -3.54
N LEU A 61 9.32 -12.39 -4.04
CA LEU A 61 9.56 -11.55 -5.22
C LEU A 61 10.51 -10.37 -4.97
N LEU A 62 10.54 -9.85 -3.73
CA LEU A 62 11.25 -8.61 -3.38
C LEU A 62 12.37 -8.82 -2.36
N VAL A 63 12.70 -10.07 -2.05
CA VAL A 63 13.76 -10.41 -1.09
C VAL A 63 14.70 -11.39 -1.76
N PRO A 64 15.98 -11.05 -1.96
CA PRO A 64 16.98 -11.99 -2.40
C PRO A 64 17.13 -13.14 -1.38
N ASP A 65 17.43 -14.34 -1.86
CA ASP A 65 17.44 -15.56 -1.02
C ASP A 65 18.49 -15.53 0.09
N ASP A 66 19.60 -14.85 -0.16
CA ASP A 66 20.72 -14.67 0.77
C ASP A 66 20.54 -13.49 1.74
N VAL A 67 19.42 -12.74 1.61
CA VAL A 67 19.15 -11.55 2.41
C VAL A 67 18.00 -11.78 3.38
N PRO A 68 18.19 -11.58 4.69
CA PRO A 68 17.07 -11.53 5.64
C PRO A 68 16.03 -10.46 5.29
N THR A 69 14.75 -10.78 5.47
CA THR A 69 13.65 -9.89 5.08
C THR A 69 13.72 -8.51 5.77
N ASP A 70 14.14 -8.47 7.03
CA ASP A 70 14.32 -7.23 7.79
C ASP A 70 15.42 -6.35 7.18
N ARG A 71 16.51 -6.92 6.69
CA ARG A 71 17.57 -6.19 5.97
C ARG A 71 17.05 -5.61 4.65
N ALA A 72 16.26 -6.38 3.91
CA ALA A 72 15.65 -5.89 2.67
C ALA A 72 14.66 -4.74 2.93
N ILE A 73 13.88 -4.81 4.01
CA ILE A 73 12.98 -3.73 4.46
C ILE A 73 13.80 -2.49 4.82
N ASN A 74 14.82 -2.64 5.66
CA ASN A 74 15.69 -1.53 6.07
C ASN A 74 16.39 -0.86 4.87
N ALA A 75 16.81 -1.65 3.88
CA ALA A 75 17.41 -1.12 2.66
C ALA A 75 16.43 -0.24 1.87
N LEU A 76 15.16 -0.66 1.74
CA LEU A 76 14.13 0.16 1.10
C LEU A 76 13.82 1.42 1.90
N GLU A 77 13.70 1.34 3.22
CA GLU A 77 13.46 2.51 4.08
C GLU A 77 14.62 3.51 3.99
N LEU A 78 15.86 3.02 3.98
CA LEU A 78 17.04 3.85 3.80
C LEU A 78 17.09 4.49 2.39
N PHE A 79 16.71 3.76 1.35
CA PHE A 79 16.57 4.30 0.00
C PHE A 79 15.56 5.45 -0.01
N ILE A 80 14.35 5.24 0.52
CA ILE A 80 13.33 6.29 0.62
C ILE A 80 13.87 7.49 1.41
N TYR A 81 14.55 7.25 2.53
CA TYR A 81 15.13 8.32 3.35
C TYR A 81 16.14 9.18 2.57
N ARG A 82 17.00 8.55 1.78
CA ARG A 82 18.04 9.26 0.99
C ARG A 82 17.45 10.13 -0.12
N TYR A 83 16.46 9.57 -0.83
CA TYR A 83 15.92 10.21 -2.03
C TYR A 83 14.62 10.99 -1.82
N ARG A 84 14.07 11.00 -0.62
CA ARG A 84 12.78 11.63 -0.32
C ARG A 84 12.70 13.11 -0.70
N ASN A 85 13.82 13.85 -0.58
CA ASN A 85 13.83 15.28 -0.90
C ASN A 85 13.80 15.53 -2.43
N GLU A 86 14.25 14.56 -3.24
CA GLU A 86 14.26 14.66 -4.70
C GLU A 86 12.86 14.38 -5.30
N VAL A 87 12.00 13.70 -4.55
CA VAL A 87 10.66 13.29 -5.00
C VAL A 87 9.53 13.92 -4.19
N SER A 88 9.85 14.82 -3.27
CA SER A 88 8.85 15.59 -2.51
C SER A 88 8.42 16.81 -3.32
N ASP A 89 7.12 17.13 -3.28
CA ASP A 89 6.60 18.34 -3.88
C ASP A 89 7.21 19.59 -3.22
N GLU A 90 7.53 20.61 -4.02
CA GLU A 90 8.03 21.89 -3.51
C GLU A 90 7.03 22.49 -2.51
N GLY A 91 7.52 22.87 -1.33
CA GLY A 91 6.70 23.45 -0.25
C GLY A 91 5.93 22.42 0.59
N SER A 92 6.12 21.12 0.38
CA SER A 92 5.52 20.10 1.22
C SER A 92 6.34 19.88 2.50
N ASP A 93 5.74 20.16 3.67
CA ASP A 93 6.30 19.81 4.99
C ASP A 93 6.26 18.29 5.26
N ARG A 94 5.65 17.51 4.40
CA ARG A 94 5.47 16.07 4.56
C ARG A 94 6.64 15.30 3.96
N ARG A 95 7.37 14.62 4.83
CA ARG A 95 8.44 13.72 4.39
C ARG A 95 7.87 12.45 3.79
N LEU A 96 8.36 12.08 2.60
CA LEU A 96 8.02 10.79 1.99
C LEU A 96 8.49 9.65 2.90
N THR A 97 7.58 8.74 3.21
CA THR A 97 7.83 7.48 3.93
C THR A 97 7.01 6.38 3.28
N PHE A 98 7.39 5.11 3.47
CA PHE A 98 6.56 4.00 3.00
C PHE A 98 5.16 4.04 3.63
N HIS A 99 5.08 4.39 4.90
CA HIS A 99 3.80 4.56 5.59
C HIS A 99 2.98 5.73 5.03
N GLY A 100 3.64 6.83 4.65
CA GLY A 100 3.02 7.97 3.97
C GLY A 100 2.34 7.58 2.65
N LEU A 101 2.96 6.72 1.84
CA LEU A 101 2.35 6.20 0.61
C LEU A 101 1.04 5.43 0.87
N ARG A 102 0.96 4.73 2.00
CA ARG A 102 -0.27 4.05 2.41
C ARG A 102 -1.37 5.05 2.83
N HIS A 103 -0.98 6.18 3.46
CA HIS A 103 -1.92 7.27 3.77
C HIS A 103 -2.46 7.91 2.49
N THR A 104 -1.58 8.20 1.52
CA THR A 104 -2.00 8.73 0.20
C THR A 104 -3.00 7.81 -0.47
N TYR A 105 -2.70 6.51 -0.53
CA TYR A 105 -3.63 5.52 -1.08
C TYR A 105 -4.98 5.52 -0.36
N ALA A 106 -4.99 5.61 0.98
CA ALA A 106 -6.24 5.67 1.74
C ALA A 106 -7.07 6.91 1.41
N ALA A 107 -6.42 8.06 1.29
CA ALA A 107 -7.08 9.32 0.92
C ALA A 107 -7.64 9.27 -0.50
N GLU A 108 -6.89 8.75 -1.47
CA GLU A 108 -7.35 8.57 -2.85
C GLU A 108 -8.56 7.63 -2.93
N GLN A 109 -8.53 6.52 -2.21
CA GLN A 109 -9.68 5.59 -2.17
C GLN A 109 -10.89 6.23 -1.50
N TYR A 110 -10.71 7.03 -0.46
CA TYR A 110 -11.79 7.77 0.17
C TYR A 110 -12.45 8.74 -0.80
N THR A 111 -11.65 9.53 -1.50
CA THR A 111 -12.16 10.47 -2.51
C THR A 111 -12.97 9.74 -3.58
N LYS A 112 -12.43 8.66 -4.16
CA LYS A 112 -13.15 7.86 -5.16
C LYS A 112 -14.50 7.35 -4.66
N LEU A 113 -14.56 6.82 -3.43
CA LEU A 113 -15.79 6.28 -2.86
C LEU A 113 -16.85 7.37 -2.62
N THR A 114 -16.42 8.53 -2.14
CA THR A 114 -17.34 9.67 -1.92
C THR A 114 -17.80 10.30 -3.24
N GLU A 115 -16.96 10.37 -4.26
CA GLU A 115 -17.31 10.87 -5.60
C GLU A 115 -18.38 9.99 -6.29
N VAL A 116 -18.38 8.67 -6.03
CA VAL A 116 -19.46 7.79 -6.53
C VAL A 116 -20.71 7.78 -5.63
N GLY A 117 -20.79 8.69 -4.66
CA GLY A 117 -21.97 8.88 -3.80
C GLY A 117 -22.03 7.98 -2.57
N MET A 118 -20.96 7.26 -2.22
CA MET A 118 -20.93 6.49 -0.98
C MET A 118 -20.93 7.42 0.24
N SER A 119 -21.69 7.07 1.29
CA SER A 119 -21.72 7.87 2.51
C SER A 119 -20.33 7.97 3.16
N VAL A 120 -20.09 9.03 3.93
CA VAL A 120 -18.85 9.22 4.70
C VAL A 120 -18.57 8.02 5.59
N ILE A 121 -19.58 7.52 6.28
CA ILE A 121 -19.47 6.39 7.21
C ILE A 121 -19.08 5.11 6.46
N ASP A 122 -19.79 4.79 5.38
CA ASP A 122 -19.52 3.59 4.59
C ASP A 122 -18.14 3.64 3.92
N SER A 123 -17.74 4.82 3.42
CA SER A 123 -16.40 5.03 2.86
C SER A 123 -15.30 4.78 3.89
N HIS A 124 -15.48 5.24 5.15
CA HIS A 124 -14.55 4.96 6.23
C HIS A 124 -14.47 3.45 6.54
N TYR A 125 -15.60 2.76 6.59
CA TYR A 125 -15.64 1.31 6.81
C TYR A 125 -14.97 0.54 5.67
N ALA A 126 -15.27 0.91 4.42
CA ALA A 126 -14.67 0.29 3.24
C ALA A 126 -13.14 0.41 3.25
N ILE A 127 -12.61 1.60 3.54
CA ILE A 127 -11.17 1.84 3.61
C ILE A 127 -10.55 1.11 4.81
N SER A 128 -11.19 1.10 5.97
CA SER A 128 -10.72 0.37 7.14
C SER A 128 -10.53 -1.11 6.82
N ARG A 129 -11.50 -1.74 6.14
CA ARG A 129 -11.40 -3.12 5.69
C ARG A 129 -10.30 -3.32 4.65
N LEU A 130 -10.21 -2.43 3.66
CA LEU A 130 -9.20 -2.47 2.61
C LEU A 130 -7.77 -2.39 3.18
N LEU A 131 -7.58 -1.55 4.18
CA LEU A 131 -6.31 -1.40 4.88
C LEU A 131 -6.06 -2.50 5.94
N GLY A 132 -7.08 -3.25 6.35
CA GLY A 132 -6.99 -4.24 7.41
C GLY A 132 -6.76 -3.60 8.79
N HIS A 133 -7.52 -2.54 9.08
CA HIS A 133 -7.62 -1.96 10.42
C HIS A 133 -8.70 -2.69 11.20
N GLU A 134 -8.47 -2.91 12.50
CA GLU A 134 -9.45 -3.58 13.39
C GLU A 134 -10.58 -2.64 13.81
N ARG A 135 -10.32 -1.34 13.79
CA ARG A 135 -11.25 -0.29 14.20
C ARG A 135 -11.33 0.79 13.13
N ALA A 136 -12.55 1.27 12.89
CA ALA A 136 -12.79 2.36 11.94
C ALA A 136 -12.16 3.70 12.42
N ASP A 137 -12.02 3.89 13.73
CA ASP A 137 -11.40 5.07 14.34
C ASP A 137 -9.93 5.26 13.92
N VAL A 138 -9.19 4.17 13.72
CA VAL A 138 -7.82 4.23 13.20
C VAL A 138 -7.78 4.83 11.79
N THR A 139 -8.81 4.60 10.99
CA THR A 139 -8.92 5.15 9.62
C THR A 139 -9.13 6.67 9.64
N ASN A 140 -9.75 7.23 10.68
CA ASN A 140 -9.95 8.67 10.83
C ASN A 140 -8.62 9.44 10.89
N ILE A 141 -7.59 8.86 11.49
CA ILE A 141 -6.25 9.46 11.57
C ILE A 141 -5.66 9.63 10.16
N TYR A 142 -5.89 8.65 9.28
CA TYR A 142 -5.40 8.68 7.90
C TYR A 142 -6.11 9.72 7.05
N LEU A 143 -7.40 9.93 7.27
CA LEU A 143 -8.23 10.84 6.49
C LEU A 143 -8.15 12.29 6.98
N ALA A 144 -7.94 12.51 8.28
CA ALA A 144 -7.75 13.84 8.85
C ALA A 144 -6.50 14.54 8.31
N SER A 145 -5.48 13.78 7.95
CA SER A 145 -4.25 14.32 7.35
C SER A 145 -4.42 14.78 5.90
N GLY A 146 -5.45 14.29 5.18
CA GLY A 146 -5.77 14.72 3.80
C GLY A 146 -6.57 16.03 3.71
N ARG A 147 -7.35 16.37 4.75
CA ARG A 147 -8.22 17.55 4.75
C ARG A 147 -7.51 18.91 4.88
N LYS A 148 -6.23 18.94 5.21
CA LYS A 148 -5.48 20.22 5.33
C LYS A 148 -5.03 20.82 3.99
N GLN A 149 -5.24 20.14 2.86
CA GLN A 149 -4.85 20.63 1.52
C GLN A 149 -5.94 21.40 0.76
N GLY A 150 -7.14 21.55 1.32
CA GLY A 150 -8.28 22.16 0.60
C GLY A 150 -8.85 23.44 1.21
N ARG A 151 -8.12 24.17 2.08
CA ARG A 151 -8.66 25.35 2.76
C ARG A 151 -7.87 26.64 2.64
N ASP A 152 -6.89 26.70 1.77
CA ASP A 152 -6.19 27.97 1.46
C ASP A 152 -6.46 28.35 0.01
N GLY A 153 -7.71 28.72 -0.27
CA GLY A 153 -8.18 29.17 -1.59
C GLY A 153 -9.55 29.86 -1.49
N GLU A 154 -9.65 30.91 -0.68
CA GLU A 154 -10.62 32.00 -0.81
C GLU A 154 -9.97 33.30 -0.40
#